data_236bd98e9482692e2dda341cb80e9bae
#
_entry.id   236bd98e9482692e2dda341cb80e9bae
#
_cell.length_a   1.000
_cell.length_b   1.000
_cell.length_c   1.000
_cell.angle_alpha   90.00
_cell.angle_beta   90.00
_cell.angle_gamma   90.00
#
_symmetry.space_group_name_H-M   'P 1'
#
loop_
_entity.id
_entity.type
_entity.pdbx_description
1 polymer ?
#
loop_
_entity_poly.entity_id
_entity_poly.type
_entity_poly.pdbx_seq_one_letter_code
_entity_poly.pdbx_strand_id
1 'polypeptide(L)'
;MPFRRRSPLVVALAVALISGPLAVVADAAIVGTEGEVQACQPPASLAQGGAESDTNVSMFAERQNVTVGAPISVDATGPRIAFGSAVQYDDPSQLGGGTVPSGTVVDSFYFHTDPVGQPAGGVTFSGTATFSAPILGVIVSANKLAASDGQLALPGQTTEQVNRGYELGPQEWFSLSTDNRTLQFQVHTYLHVDDIRVITQHDTAPEGGTNTACGNGKALAGTGTGGSGTPTIASPGYRLVTAKGGVFAYGSDALKGSVVRTNNPILGGTSTPTRDGYWLVASDGGIFTFGDAPFYGSTGAVHLNQPVVGMPRTPSGKGYWLVARDGGIFSFGDARFFGSTGAIHLNQPIIGMSATPSGNGYWLVASDGGIFSFGDAAFLGSTGAIHLNKPIVGMSSTPTGNGYWLAASDGGIFTFGDAGYFGSTGGIRLNRPVVGMLSPASGNGYWLASSDGGIFTFGGAPFLGSAGNVALASPVVAVIP
;
A
#
# COMPACT_ATOMS: atom_id res chain seq x y z
N MET A 1 18.38 58.38 -64.52
CA MET A 1 17.81 57.69 -63.35
C MET A 1 17.90 56.19 -63.58
N PRO A 2 18.78 55.47 -62.93
CA PRO A 2 18.92 54.04 -63.12
C PRO A 2 18.14 53.25 -62.07
N PHE A 3 17.40 52.27 -62.55
CA PHE A 3 16.70 51.27 -61.79
C PHE A 3 17.65 50.36 -60.97
N ARG A 4 17.52 50.32 -59.67
CA ARG A 4 18.18 49.33 -58.81
C ARG A 4 17.37 48.03 -58.83
N ARG A 5 17.97 46.96 -59.32
CA ARG A 5 17.51 45.58 -59.16
C ARG A 5 17.67 45.15 -57.70
N ARG A 6 16.61 44.67 -57.06
CA ARG A 6 16.65 43.99 -55.78
C ARG A 6 16.84 42.47 -56.02
N SER A 7 17.90 41.94 -55.49
CA SER A 7 18.14 40.48 -55.42
C SER A 7 17.20 39.81 -54.38
N PRO A 8 16.68 38.64 -54.67
CA PRO A 8 15.89 37.90 -53.65
C PRO A 8 16.84 37.27 -52.62
N LEU A 9 16.52 37.49 -51.34
CA LEU A 9 17.15 36.88 -50.20
C LEU A 9 16.64 35.42 -50.11
N VAL A 10 17.52 34.44 -50.35
CA VAL A 10 17.26 33.04 -50.13
C VAL A 10 17.45 32.81 -48.60
N VAL A 11 16.34 32.63 -47.88
CA VAL A 11 16.35 32.17 -46.50
C VAL A 11 16.51 30.65 -46.51
N ALA A 12 17.70 30.18 -46.22
CA ALA A 12 17.94 28.77 -45.95
C ALA A 12 17.35 28.44 -44.60
N LEU A 13 16.25 27.67 -44.57
CA LEU A 13 15.67 27.12 -43.35
C LEU A 13 16.53 25.94 -42.93
N ALA A 14 17.42 26.15 -41.94
CA ALA A 14 18.16 25.08 -41.29
C ALA A 14 17.16 24.33 -40.40
N VAL A 15 16.71 23.16 -40.83
CA VAL A 15 16.00 22.20 -39.95
C VAL A 15 17.03 21.61 -39.03
N ALA A 16 17.10 22.13 -37.82
CA ALA A 16 17.82 21.47 -36.72
C ALA A 16 17.02 20.21 -36.34
N LEU A 17 17.53 19.05 -36.71
CA LEU A 17 17.14 17.76 -36.16
C LEU A 17 17.53 17.78 -34.69
N ILE A 18 16.57 18.10 -33.82
CA ILE A 18 16.68 17.85 -32.38
C ILE A 18 16.53 16.35 -32.23
N SER A 19 17.65 15.63 -32.14
CA SER A 19 17.70 14.29 -31.61
C SER A 19 17.59 14.39 -30.10
N GLY A 20 16.38 14.68 -29.61
CA GLY A 20 16.02 14.40 -28.23
C GLY A 20 15.92 12.88 -28.05
N PRO A 21 16.23 12.33 -26.89
CA PRO A 21 15.96 10.93 -26.64
C PRO A 21 14.48 10.68 -26.94
N LEU A 22 14.17 9.71 -27.79
CA LEU A 22 12.84 9.17 -27.94
C LEU A 22 12.39 8.78 -26.51
N ALA A 23 11.38 9.49 -26.00
CA ALA A 23 10.69 9.03 -24.83
C ALA A 23 10.18 7.62 -25.18
N VAL A 24 10.75 6.61 -24.57
CA VAL A 24 10.22 5.26 -24.63
C VAL A 24 8.84 5.39 -23.99
N VAL A 25 7.81 5.22 -24.79
CA VAL A 25 6.44 5.15 -24.30
C VAL A 25 6.41 3.89 -23.43
N ALA A 26 6.24 4.08 -22.15
CA ALA A 26 6.19 2.97 -21.20
C ALA A 26 4.85 2.26 -21.38
N ASP A 27 4.95 0.98 -21.56
CA ASP A 27 3.85 0.04 -21.72
C ASP A 27 3.44 -0.49 -20.33
N ALA A 28 2.42 -1.32 -20.15
CA ALA A 28 1.77 -1.65 -18.86
C ALA A 28 2.67 -1.59 -17.63
N ALA A 29 2.23 -0.90 -16.59
CA ALA A 29 3.06 -0.60 -15.44
C ALA A 29 2.84 -1.59 -14.30
N ILE A 30 3.92 -1.94 -13.62
CA ILE A 30 3.89 -2.38 -12.24
C ILE A 30 3.50 -1.15 -11.41
N VAL A 31 2.28 -1.12 -10.88
CA VAL A 31 1.78 0.02 -10.10
C VAL A 31 2.02 -0.12 -8.60
N GLY A 32 2.46 -1.30 -8.14
CA GLY A 32 2.86 -1.54 -6.76
C GLY A 32 3.44 -2.93 -6.53
N THR A 33 4.42 -3.02 -5.63
CA THR A 33 4.93 -4.27 -5.07
C THR A 33 4.94 -4.17 -3.56
N GLU A 34 4.70 -5.28 -2.86
CA GLU A 34 4.69 -5.35 -1.41
C GLU A 34 5.29 -6.66 -0.91
N GLY A 35 5.72 -6.67 0.36
CA GLY A 35 6.43 -7.80 0.94
C GLY A 35 7.87 -7.86 0.44
N GLU A 36 8.35 -9.08 0.20
CA GLU A 36 9.72 -9.35 -0.21
C GLU A 36 9.89 -9.31 -1.74
N VAL A 37 9.15 -8.42 -2.43
CA VAL A 37 9.25 -8.22 -3.89
C VAL A 37 9.99 -6.94 -4.18
N GLN A 38 11.08 -7.05 -4.94
CA GLN A 38 11.83 -5.91 -5.45
C GLN A 38 11.61 -5.75 -6.95
N ALA A 39 10.92 -4.67 -7.36
CA ALA A 39 10.92 -4.27 -8.75
C ALA A 39 12.29 -3.74 -9.15
N CYS A 40 12.89 -4.28 -10.20
CA CYS A 40 14.27 -4.02 -10.58
C CYS A 40 14.47 -4.01 -12.09
N GLN A 41 15.67 -3.64 -12.55
CA GLN A 41 16.05 -3.78 -13.96
C GLN A 41 16.32 -5.24 -14.27
N PRO A 42 15.93 -5.74 -15.45
CA PRO A 42 16.16 -7.14 -15.83
C PRO A 42 17.65 -7.51 -15.75
N PRO A 43 18.02 -8.60 -15.06
CA PRO A 43 19.38 -9.07 -15.04
C PRO A 43 19.78 -9.71 -16.39
N ALA A 44 21.06 -9.77 -16.68
CA ALA A 44 21.56 -10.43 -17.88
C ALA A 44 21.39 -11.96 -17.84
N SER A 45 21.31 -12.55 -16.66
CA SER A 45 21.12 -13.99 -16.43
C SER A 45 20.09 -14.23 -15.33
N LEU A 46 19.23 -15.21 -15.56
CA LEU A 46 18.28 -15.81 -14.61
C LEU A 46 18.64 -17.25 -14.27
N ALA A 47 19.81 -17.71 -14.70
CA ALA A 47 20.36 -18.99 -14.24
C ALA A 47 20.78 -18.85 -12.76
N GLN A 48 20.79 -19.96 -12.04
CA GLN A 48 21.24 -20.03 -10.66
C GLN A 48 22.58 -19.31 -10.45
N GLY A 49 22.66 -18.46 -9.44
CA GLY A 49 23.80 -17.57 -9.19
C GLY A 49 23.81 -16.28 -10.03
N GLY A 50 22.79 -16.03 -10.86
CA GLY A 50 22.75 -14.87 -11.76
C GLY A 50 22.14 -13.61 -11.16
N ALA A 51 21.18 -13.77 -10.26
CA ALA A 51 20.47 -12.65 -9.60
C ALA A 51 20.09 -13.03 -8.16
N GLU A 52 21.06 -13.56 -7.40
CA GLU A 52 20.86 -14.06 -6.04
C GLU A 52 20.37 -13.01 -5.06
N SER A 53 19.41 -13.35 -4.20
CA SER A 53 18.94 -12.55 -3.10
C SER A 53 18.38 -13.41 -1.96
N ASP A 54 18.80 -13.12 -0.72
CA ASP A 54 18.25 -13.74 0.50
C ASP A 54 17.09 -12.94 1.10
N THR A 55 16.76 -11.80 0.51
CA THR A 55 15.79 -10.84 1.09
C THR A 55 14.64 -10.48 0.18
N ASN A 56 14.77 -10.75 -1.13
CA ASN A 56 13.77 -10.30 -2.10
C ASN A 56 13.59 -11.24 -3.27
N VAL A 57 12.38 -11.34 -3.75
CA VAL A 57 12.05 -11.85 -5.08
C VAL A 57 12.30 -10.73 -6.10
N SER A 58 13.14 -10.97 -7.07
CA SER A 58 13.44 -10.04 -8.16
C SER A 58 12.29 -10.04 -9.17
N MET A 59 11.63 -8.88 -9.35
CA MET A 59 10.55 -8.69 -10.31
C MET A 59 10.94 -7.65 -11.35
N PHE A 60 10.73 -7.95 -12.62
CA PHE A 60 11.03 -7.02 -13.71
C PHE A 60 10.09 -7.20 -14.90
N ALA A 61 9.94 -6.14 -15.70
CA ALA A 61 9.30 -6.23 -16.99
C ALA A 61 10.21 -6.96 -17.98
N GLU A 62 9.72 -8.02 -18.61
CA GLU A 62 10.46 -8.73 -19.66
C GLU A 62 10.26 -8.03 -21.02
N ARG A 63 9.14 -8.24 -21.66
CA ARG A 63 8.79 -7.65 -22.93
C ARG A 63 7.43 -6.99 -22.85
N GLN A 64 7.38 -5.80 -23.41
CA GLN A 64 6.18 -4.97 -23.44
C GLN A 64 5.67 -4.84 -24.85
N ASN A 65 4.36 -4.59 -25.01
CA ASN A 65 3.71 -4.38 -26.30
C ASN A 65 3.96 -5.53 -27.30
N VAL A 66 3.89 -6.76 -26.82
CA VAL A 66 4.15 -7.96 -27.64
C VAL A 66 2.85 -8.44 -28.25
N THR A 67 2.79 -8.49 -29.59
CA THR A 67 1.71 -9.24 -30.24
C THR A 67 2.03 -10.72 -30.20
N VAL A 68 1.19 -11.49 -29.51
CA VAL A 68 1.33 -12.95 -29.40
C VAL A 68 1.24 -13.60 -30.77
N GLY A 69 2.32 -14.20 -31.24
CA GLY A 69 2.40 -14.85 -32.55
C GLY A 69 1.71 -16.22 -32.59
N ALA A 70 1.94 -17.02 -31.57
CA ALA A 70 1.31 -18.34 -31.37
C ALA A 70 0.66 -18.38 -29.98
N PRO A 71 -0.46 -19.11 -29.78
CA PRO A 71 -1.13 -19.17 -28.49
C PRO A 71 -0.18 -19.60 -27.35
N ILE A 72 -0.20 -18.86 -26.23
CA ILE A 72 0.65 -19.13 -25.06
C ILE A 72 -0.19 -19.85 -24.02
N SER A 73 0.22 -21.06 -23.64
CA SER A 73 -0.41 -21.83 -22.57
C SER A 73 -0.01 -21.26 -21.20
N VAL A 74 -0.98 -21.05 -20.34
CA VAL A 74 -0.80 -20.54 -18.97
C VAL A 74 -1.35 -21.52 -17.94
N ASP A 75 -0.97 -21.37 -16.68
CA ASP A 75 -1.41 -22.24 -15.58
C ASP A 75 -2.70 -21.73 -14.94
N ALA A 76 -2.89 -20.41 -14.91
CA ALA A 76 -4.12 -19.77 -14.43
C ALA A 76 -4.46 -18.54 -15.27
N THR A 77 -5.76 -18.26 -15.46
CA THR A 77 -6.27 -17.09 -16.22
C THR A 77 -7.12 -16.15 -15.39
N GLY A 78 -7.30 -16.42 -14.10
CA GLY A 78 -8.10 -15.58 -13.21
C GLY A 78 -8.13 -16.12 -11.79
N PRO A 79 -8.78 -15.41 -10.87
CA PRO A 79 -8.85 -15.80 -9.48
C PRO A 79 -9.67 -17.08 -9.29
N ARG A 80 -9.21 -17.94 -8.38
CA ARG A 80 -10.10 -18.97 -7.80
C ARG A 80 -11.04 -18.27 -6.83
N ILE A 81 -12.32 -18.51 -6.99
CA ILE A 81 -13.35 -17.90 -6.14
C ILE A 81 -14.00 -18.99 -5.28
N ALA A 82 -13.92 -18.82 -3.95
CA ALA A 82 -14.68 -19.60 -3.00
C ALA A 82 -15.45 -18.66 -2.07
N PHE A 83 -16.74 -18.92 -1.90
CA PHE A 83 -17.63 -18.07 -1.07
C PHE A 83 -17.58 -16.58 -1.41
N GLY A 84 -17.35 -16.22 -2.69
CA GLY A 84 -17.29 -14.84 -3.17
C GLY A 84 -15.97 -14.11 -2.97
N SER A 85 -14.94 -14.80 -2.45
CA SER A 85 -13.59 -14.24 -2.25
C SER A 85 -12.55 -15.00 -3.06
N ALA A 86 -11.48 -14.32 -3.46
CA ALA A 86 -10.32 -14.98 -4.06
C ALA A 86 -9.64 -15.90 -3.05
N VAL A 87 -9.23 -17.09 -3.49
CA VAL A 87 -8.50 -18.08 -2.69
C VAL A 87 -7.21 -18.46 -3.37
N GLN A 88 -6.29 -19.05 -2.61
CA GLN A 88 -4.97 -19.45 -3.08
C GLN A 88 -5.03 -20.64 -4.04
N TYR A 89 -4.07 -20.69 -4.96
CA TYR A 89 -3.64 -21.87 -5.69
C TYR A 89 -2.48 -22.49 -4.90
N ASP A 90 -2.75 -23.52 -4.14
CA ASP A 90 -1.82 -24.22 -3.25
C ASP A 90 -1.69 -25.73 -3.55
N ASP A 91 -2.25 -26.16 -4.67
CA ASP A 91 -2.22 -27.54 -5.16
C ASP A 91 -2.21 -27.51 -6.70
N PRO A 92 -1.31 -28.27 -7.36
CA PRO A 92 -1.25 -28.34 -8.83
C PRO A 92 -2.57 -28.77 -9.50
N SER A 93 -3.40 -29.56 -8.81
CA SER A 93 -4.72 -29.98 -9.35
C SER A 93 -5.72 -28.83 -9.48
N GLN A 94 -5.45 -27.72 -8.83
CA GLN A 94 -6.27 -26.51 -8.88
C GLN A 94 -5.99 -25.62 -10.11
N LEU A 95 -4.86 -25.88 -10.79
CA LEU A 95 -4.50 -25.16 -11.99
C LEU A 95 -5.44 -25.54 -13.14
N GLY A 96 -6.38 -24.64 -13.43
CA GLY A 96 -7.35 -24.83 -14.51
C GLY A 96 -6.77 -24.70 -15.90
N GLY A 97 -5.54 -24.23 -15.99
CA GLY A 97 -4.89 -23.90 -17.26
C GLY A 97 -5.61 -22.78 -18.01
N GLY A 98 -5.12 -22.47 -19.17
CA GLY A 98 -5.70 -21.50 -20.07
C GLY A 98 -4.78 -21.21 -21.24
N THR A 99 -5.20 -20.25 -22.05
CA THR A 99 -4.42 -19.86 -23.22
C THR A 99 -4.60 -18.37 -23.47
N VAL A 100 -3.50 -17.66 -23.66
CA VAL A 100 -3.51 -16.30 -24.23
C VAL A 100 -3.51 -16.45 -25.76
N PRO A 101 -4.57 -16.00 -26.46
CA PRO A 101 -4.73 -16.24 -27.90
C PRO A 101 -3.67 -15.53 -28.74
N SER A 102 -3.36 -16.09 -29.91
CA SER A 102 -2.62 -15.38 -30.95
C SER A 102 -3.32 -14.08 -31.36
N GLY A 103 -2.54 -13.05 -31.62
CA GLY A 103 -3.04 -11.71 -31.95
C GLY A 103 -3.33 -10.82 -30.73
N THR A 104 -3.33 -11.36 -29.50
CA THR A 104 -3.44 -10.54 -28.28
C THR A 104 -2.17 -9.71 -28.12
N VAL A 105 -2.31 -8.43 -27.77
CA VAL A 105 -1.17 -7.57 -27.40
C VAL A 105 -1.01 -7.61 -25.89
N VAL A 106 0.19 -7.95 -25.43
CA VAL A 106 0.45 -8.25 -24.02
C VAL A 106 1.74 -7.60 -23.53
N ASP A 107 1.82 -7.48 -22.22
CA ASP A 107 3.03 -7.17 -21.47
C ASP A 107 3.39 -8.35 -20.59
N SER A 108 4.69 -8.66 -20.46
CA SER A 108 5.21 -9.77 -19.67
C SER A 108 6.07 -9.29 -18.54
N PHE A 109 5.83 -9.86 -17.36
CA PHE A 109 6.58 -9.60 -16.13
C PHE A 109 7.09 -10.93 -15.58
N TYR A 110 8.31 -10.89 -15.03
CA TYR A 110 8.97 -12.07 -14.50
C TYR A 110 9.34 -11.87 -13.03
N PHE A 111 9.11 -12.90 -12.25
CA PHE A 111 9.50 -12.99 -10.84
C PHE A 111 10.54 -14.10 -10.74
N HIS A 112 11.65 -13.79 -10.12
CA HIS A 112 12.79 -14.68 -10.00
C HIS A 112 13.24 -14.77 -8.55
N THR A 113 13.41 -15.99 -8.05
CA THR A 113 13.98 -16.28 -6.74
C THR A 113 15.21 -17.14 -6.88
N ASP A 114 16.34 -16.65 -6.35
CA ASP A 114 17.61 -17.37 -6.34
C ASP A 114 18.34 -17.05 -5.03
N PRO A 115 18.21 -17.89 -3.96
CA PRO A 115 18.86 -17.63 -2.68
C PRO A 115 20.38 -17.75 -2.77
N VAL A 116 21.07 -16.87 -2.05
CA VAL A 116 22.54 -16.86 -2.00
C VAL A 116 23.08 -18.15 -1.37
N GLY A 117 23.92 -18.88 -2.12
CA GLY A 117 24.67 -20.02 -1.60
C GLY A 117 23.81 -21.23 -1.22
N GLN A 118 22.56 -21.31 -1.63
CA GLN A 118 21.68 -22.47 -1.45
C GLN A 118 21.55 -22.93 0.02
N PRO A 119 20.87 -22.19 0.88
CA PRO A 119 20.75 -22.53 2.29
C PRO A 119 20.04 -23.89 2.50
N ALA A 120 20.62 -24.77 3.33
CA ALA A 120 20.14 -26.13 3.53
C ALA A 120 18.70 -26.25 4.09
N GLY A 121 18.14 -25.15 4.60
CA GLY A 121 16.76 -25.08 5.11
C GLY A 121 15.78 -24.43 4.15
N GLY A 122 16.22 -24.02 2.97
CA GLY A 122 15.43 -23.18 2.07
C GLY A 122 15.20 -21.76 2.59
N VAL A 123 14.68 -20.90 1.73
CA VAL A 123 14.23 -19.54 2.07
C VAL A 123 12.79 -19.40 1.62
N THR A 124 11.95 -18.80 2.49
CA THR A 124 10.57 -18.48 2.13
C THR A 124 10.48 -16.99 1.86
N PHE A 125 9.93 -16.65 0.70
CA PHE A 125 9.60 -15.27 0.33
C PHE A 125 8.09 -15.15 0.17
N SER A 126 7.55 -13.98 0.47
CA SER A 126 6.15 -13.67 0.22
C SER A 126 5.99 -12.25 -0.25
N GLY A 127 5.04 -12.04 -1.15
CA GLY A 127 4.82 -10.70 -1.66
C GLY A 127 3.57 -10.55 -2.51
N THR A 128 3.39 -9.32 -2.95
CA THR A 128 2.27 -8.91 -3.78
C THR A 128 2.77 -8.00 -4.90
N ALA A 129 2.26 -8.20 -6.09
CA ALA A 129 2.49 -7.31 -7.22
C ALA A 129 1.15 -6.90 -7.86
N THR A 130 0.98 -5.60 -8.06
CA THR A 130 -0.21 -5.02 -8.66
C THR A 130 0.13 -4.37 -10.01
N PHE A 131 -0.69 -4.64 -11.01
CA PHE A 131 -0.50 -4.19 -12.38
C PHE A 131 -1.58 -3.17 -12.78
N SER A 132 -1.23 -2.24 -13.63
CA SER A 132 -2.16 -1.26 -14.21
C SER A 132 -3.22 -1.92 -15.09
N ALA A 133 -2.89 -3.04 -15.73
CA ALA A 133 -3.77 -3.81 -16.62
C ALA A 133 -4.17 -5.16 -16.03
N PRO A 134 -5.30 -5.76 -16.49
CA PRO A 134 -5.71 -7.08 -16.05
C PRO A 134 -4.69 -8.17 -16.41
N ILE A 135 -4.47 -9.11 -15.51
CA ILE A 135 -3.67 -10.31 -15.71
C ILE A 135 -4.47 -11.27 -16.63
N LEU A 136 -3.89 -11.61 -17.76
CA LEU A 136 -4.44 -12.55 -18.74
C LEU A 136 -3.98 -13.97 -18.46
N GLY A 137 -2.82 -14.14 -17.80
CA GLY A 137 -2.30 -15.44 -17.45
C GLY A 137 -1.14 -15.40 -16.49
N VAL A 138 -1.02 -16.46 -15.69
CA VAL A 138 0.12 -16.74 -14.81
C VAL A 138 0.72 -18.06 -15.22
N ILE A 139 2.02 -18.11 -15.33
CA ILE A 139 2.80 -19.31 -15.65
C ILE A 139 3.74 -19.59 -14.50
N VAL A 140 3.59 -20.79 -13.92
CA VAL A 140 4.40 -21.30 -12.82
C VAL A 140 5.09 -22.63 -13.18
N SER A 141 4.58 -23.36 -14.18
CA SER A 141 5.14 -24.64 -14.60
C SER A 141 6.39 -24.43 -15.46
N ALA A 142 7.49 -25.10 -15.15
CA ALA A 142 8.77 -24.98 -15.85
C ALA A 142 8.66 -25.21 -17.38
N ASN A 143 7.86 -26.18 -17.81
CA ASN A 143 7.65 -26.46 -19.22
C ASN A 143 6.89 -25.33 -19.96
N LYS A 144 5.92 -24.70 -19.34
CA LYS A 144 5.21 -23.56 -19.93
C LYS A 144 6.03 -22.28 -19.90
N LEU A 145 6.85 -22.07 -18.85
CA LEU A 145 7.85 -21.00 -18.80
C LEU A 145 8.80 -21.14 -20.01
N ALA A 146 9.40 -22.31 -20.19
CA ALA A 146 10.31 -22.58 -21.31
C ALA A 146 9.62 -22.42 -22.69
N ALA A 147 8.39 -22.89 -22.84
CA ALA A 147 7.62 -22.73 -24.08
C ALA A 147 7.27 -21.27 -24.42
N SER A 148 7.12 -20.41 -23.42
CA SER A 148 6.78 -18.99 -23.60
C SER A 148 8.01 -18.09 -23.80
N ASP A 149 9.23 -18.55 -23.50
CA ASP A 149 10.47 -17.75 -23.59
C ASP A 149 10.70 -17.16 -24.98
N GLY A 150 10.47 -17.93 -26.03
CA GLY A 150 10.66 -17.47 -27.41
C GLY A 150 9.84 -16.24 -27.79
N GLN A 151 8.74 -16.00 -27.10
CA GLN A 151 7.86 -14.85 -27.36
C GLN A 151 8.01 -13.76 -26.29
N LEU A 152 8.23 -14.11 -25.04
CA LEU A 152 8.09 -13.20 -23.90
C LEU A 152 9.40 -12.87 -23.17
N ALA A 153 10.41 -13.75 -23.19
CA ALA A 153 11.69 -13.46 -22.55
C ALA A 153 12.47 -12.37 -23.28
N LEU A 154 13.29 -11.65 -22.56
CA LEU A 154 14.18 -10.64 -23.13
C LEU A 154 15.20 -11.28 -24.08
N PRO A 155 15.46 -10.67 -25.23
CA PRO A 155 16.45 -11.14 -26.17
C PRO A 155 17.85 -11.21 -25.54
N GLY A 156 18.49 -12.39 -25.57
CA GLY A 156 19.85 -12.59 -25.05
C GLY A 156 19.93 -12.82 -23.55
N GLN A 157 18.80 -12.86 -22.83
CA GLN A 157 18.78 -13.25 -21.42
C GLN A 157 18.99 -14.77 -21.29
N THR A 158 19.86 -15.17 -20.38
CA THR A 158 20.07 -16.58 -20.05
C THR A 158 19.05 -17.00 -19.00
N THR A 159 18.26 -18.04 -19.27
CA THR A 159 17.29 -18.63 -18.33
C THR A 159 17.68 -20.07 -18.03
N GLU A 160 17.38 -20.55 -16.84
CA GLU A 160 17.45 -21.97 -16.54
C GLU A 160 16.34 -22.68 -17.33
N GLN A 161 16.69 -23.81 -17.99
CA GLN A 161 15.73 -24.53 -18.87
C GLN A 161 14.97 -25.62 -18.13
N VAL A 162 15.44 -26.03 -16.96
CA VAL A 162 14.88 -27.12 -16.14
C VAL A 162 14.90 -26.69 -14.68
N ASN A 163 13.99 -27.25 -13.88
CA ASN A 163 13.89 -27.02 -12.43
C ASN A 163 13.73 -25.54 -12.01
N ARG A 164 13.03 -24.75 -12.83
CA ARG A 164 12.70 -23.35 -12.54
C ARG A 164 11.19 -23.14 -12.29
N GLY A 165 10.49 -24.21 -12.05
CA GLY A 165 9.04 -24.18 -11.84
C GLY A 165 8.70 -23.99 -10.37
N TYR A 166 7.55 -23.47 -10.16
CA TYR A 166 6.93 -23.25 -8.86
C TYR A 166 6.20 -24.52 -8.42
N GLU A 167 6.53 -25.04 -7.25
CA GLU A 167 5.95 -26.28 -6.72
C GLU A 167 4.80 -25.97 -5.76
N LEU A 168 3.58 -25.91 -6.28
CA LEU A 168 2.41 -25.58 -5.44
C LEU A 168 2.23 -26.56 -4.27
N GLY A 169 2.09 -26.03 -3.07
CA GLY A 169 1.93 -26.79 -1.83
C GLY A 169 1.65 -25.87 -0.63
N PRO A 170 1.71 -26.39 0.59
CA PRO A 170 1.45 -25.60 1.79
C PRO A 170 2.42 -24.43 2.02
N GLN A 171 3.62 -24.51 1.42
CA GLN A 171 4.67 -23.49 1.52
C GLN A 171 4.79 -22.65 0.25
N GLU A 172 4.16 -23.08 -0.86
CA GLU A 172 4.20 -22.44 -2.14
C GLU A 172 2.81 -22.27 -2.71
N TRP A 173 2.38 -21.05 -2.87
CA TRP A 173 1.06 -20.72 -3.36
C TRP A 173 1.03 -19.35 -4.03
N PHE A 174 0.05 -19.13 -4.89
CA PHE A 174 -0.29 -17.81 -5.36
C PHE A 174 -1.82 -17.59 -5.35
N SER A 175 -2.23 -16.36 -5.38
CA SER A 175 -3.63 -15.96 -5.57
C SER A 175 -3.74 -14.76 -6.48
N LEU A 176 -4.87 -14.63 -7.16
CA LEU A 176 -5.19 -13.47 -7.96
C LEU A 176 -6.36 -12.73 -7.33
N SER A 177 -6.30 -11.40 -7.32
CA SER A 177 -7.41 -10.56 -6.85
C SER A 177 -8.65 -10.72 -7.73
N THR A 178 -9.82 -10.41 -7.19
CA THR A 178 -11.10 -10.55 -7.91
C THR A 178 -11.21 -9.63 -9.13
N ASP A 179 -10.48 -8.53 -9.18
CA ASP A 179 -10.34 -7.65 -10.34
C ASP A 179 -9.27 -8.11 -11.33
N ASN A 180 -8.59 -9.20 -11.01
CA ASN A 180 -7.53 -9.82 -11.80
C ASN A 180 -6.33 -8.90 -12.10
N ARG A 181 -6.00 -7.98 -11.18
CA ARG A 181 -4.89 -7.04 -11.35
C ARG A 181 -3.74 -7.24 -10.35
N THR A 182 -3.97 -8.03 -9.29
CA THR A 182 -2.98 -8.26 -8.24
C THR A 182 -2.66 -9.73 -8.13
N LEU A 183 -1.36 -10.06 -8.21
CA LEU A 183 -0.79 -11.34 -7.85
C LEU A 183 -0.26 -11.26 -6.42
N GLN A 184 -0.70 -12.14 -5.56
CA GLN A 184 -0.10 -12.40 -4.25
C GLN A 184 0.49 -13.80 -4.27
N PHE A 185 1.67 -14.00 -3.68
CA PHE A 185 2.35 -15.29 -3.70
C PHE A 185 3.21 -15.52 -2.46
N GLN A 186 3.52 -16.79 -2.21
CA GLN A 186 4.56 -17.25 -1.30
C GLN A 186 5.35 -18.36 -2.00
N VAL A 187 6.66 -18.26 -1.99
CA VAL A 187 7.61 -19.23 -2.55
C VAL A 187 8.54 -19.73 -1.48
N HIS A 188 8.92 -21.00 -1.53
CA HIS A 188 9.86 -21.61 -0.62
C HIS A 188 10.91 -22.40 -1.42
N THR A 189 12.03 -21.76 -1.71
CA THR A 189 13.06 -22.29 -2.58
C THR A 189 14.24 -22.87 -1.79
N TYR A 190 14.77 -24.00 -2.25
CA TYR A 190 15.89 -24.73 -1.62
C TYR A 190 17.16 -24.73 -2.47
N LEU A 191 17.12 -25.45 -3.59
CA LEU A 191 18.28 -25.75 -4.42
C LEU A 191 18.14 -25.26 -5.85
N HIS A 192 16.98 -24.78 -6.22
CA HIS A 192 16.65 -24.39 -7.58
C HIS A 192 16.05 -22.97 -7.55
N VAL A 193 16.04 -22.35 -8.70
CA VAL A 193 15.35 -21.08 -8.89
C VAL A 193 13.85 -21.35 -9.05
N ASP A 194 13.02 -20.51 -8.42
CA ASP A 194 11.57 -20.56 -8.58
C ASP A 194 11.12 -19.31 -9.29
N ASP A 195 10.44 -19.52 -10.41
CA ASP A 195 10.06 -18.45 -11.33
C ASP A 195 8.56 -18.40 -11.56
N ILE A 196 8.03 -17.18 -11.63
CA ILE A 196 6.66 -16.92 -12.07
C ILE A 196 6.71 -15.94 -13.24
N ARG A 197 5.94 -16.22 -14.30
CA ARG A 197 5.67 -15.24 -15.36
C ARG A 197 4.23 -14.79 -15.30
N VAL A 198 4.03 -13.49 -15.30
CA VAL A 198 2.71 -12.84 -15.36
C VAL A 198 2.55 -12.17 -16.71
N ILE A 199 1.46 -12.47 -17.39
CA ILE A 199 1.09 -11.86 -18.67
C ILE A 199 -0.11 -10.98 -18.42
N THR A 200 0.00 -9.69 -18.72
CA THR A 200 -1.11 -8.73 -18.61
C THR A 200 -1.60 -8.30 -19.98
N GLN A 201 -2.79 -7.73 -20.02
CA GLN A 201 -3.22 -6.98 -21.19
C GLN A 201 -2.29 -5.78 -21.35
N HIS A 202 -1.91 -5.46 -22.59
CA HIS A 202 -1.14 -4.25 -22.86
C HIS A 202 -1.96 -3.00 -22.56
N ASP A 203 -1.39 -2.05 -21.84
CA ASP A 203 -1.93 -0.70 -21.69
C ASP A 203 -0.79 0.34 -21.80
N THR A 204 -1.13 1.60 -21.92
CA THR A 204 -0.18 2.69 -22.09
C THR A 204 0.09 3.47 -20.81
N ALA A 205 -0.13 2.86 -19.64
CA ALA A 205 0.14 3.51 -18.36
C ALA A 205 1.66 3.63 -18.15
N PRO A 206 2.17 4.79 -17.65
CA PRO A 206 3.60 4.96 -17.43
C PRO A 206 4.10 4.02 -16.33
N GLU A 207 5.18 3.30 -16.60
CA GLU A 207 5.87 2.52 -15.59
C GLU A 207 6.38 3.40 -14.45
N GLY A 208 6.18 2.94 -13.21
CA GLY A 208 6.92 3.42 -12.06
C GLY A 208 8.35 2.90 -12.14
N GLY A 209 9.16 3.50 -13.02
CA GLY A 209 10.50 3.02 -13.34
C GLY A 209 11.40 2.96 -12.10
N THR A 210 11.89 1.78 -11.76
CA THR A 210 12.96 1.59 -10.79
C THR A 210 14.28 1.42 -11.54
N ASN A 211 15.27 2.29 -11.24
CA ASN A 211 16.63 2.19 -11.76
C ASN A 211 17.51 1.26 -10.91
N THR A 212 16.93 0.35 -10.14
CA THR A 212 17.63 -0.54 -9.22
C THR A 212 17.98 -1.84 -9.93
N ALA A 213 19.23 -2.29 -9.89
CA ALA A 213 19.63 -3.60 -10.38
C ALA A 213 19.04 -4.72 -9.52
N CYS A 214 18.60 -5.83 -10.15
CA CYS A 214 18.17 -7.02 -9.43
C CYS A 214 19.35 -7.67 -8.70
N GLY A 215 19.08 -8.30 -7.57
CA GLY A 215 20.05 -9.06 -6.77
C GLY A 215 20.24 -8.47 -5.38
N ASN A 216 21.14 -9.09 -4.61
CA ASN A 216 21.40 -8.71 -3.23
C ASN A 216 21.58 -7.20 -3.07
N GLY A 217 20.74 -6.60 -2.24
CA GLY A 217 20.84 -5.22 -1.80
C GLY A 217 22.11 -4.88 -1.00
N LYS A 218 23.27 -5.43 -1.34
CA LYS A 218 24.56 -4.86 -0.99
C LYS A 218 24.68 -3.55 -1.74
N ALA A 219 24.32 -2.46 -1.05
CA ALA A 219 24.66 -1.13 -1.48
C ALA A 219 26.14 -1.13 -1.91
N LEU A 220 26.39 -0.99 -3.22
CA LEU A 220 27.69 -0.60 -3.71
C LEU A 220 28.00 0.72 -3.01
N ALA A 221 28.99 0.71 -2.12
CA ALA A 221 29.53 1.91 -1.52
C ALA A 221 30.10 2.78 -2.63
N GLY A 222 29.25 3.61 -3.21
CA GLY A 222 29.59 4.63 -4.18
C GLY A 222 29.73 5.94 -3.46
N THR A 223 30.95 6.43 -3.33
CA THR A 223 31.28 7.81 -3.02
C THR A 223 30.60 8.74 -4.03
N GLY A 224 29.52 9.38 -3.62
CA GLY A 224 28.79 10.34 -4.43
C GLY A 224 28.25 11.47 -3.57
N THR A 225 28.90 12.59 -3.69
CA THR A 225 28.56 13.92 -3.15
C THR A 225 27.13 14.34 -3.47
N GLY A 226 26.43 14.79 -2.42
CA GLY A 226 25.36 15.78 -2.38
C GLY A 226 24.35 15.83 -3.55
N GLY A 227 23.16 15.29 -3.32
CA GLY A 227 21.97 15.54 -4.15
C GLY A 227 20.73 15.60 -3.25
N SER A 228 20.02 16.72 -3.36
CA SER A 228 18.75 17.05 -2.71
C SER A 228 17.78 15.85 -2.68
N GLY A 229 17.48 15.35 -1.48
CA GLY A 229 16.58 14.23 -1.29
C GLY A 229 15.14 14.59 -1.64
N THR A 230 14.61 13.98 -2.70
CA THR A 230 13.17 13.83 -2.90
C THR A 230 12.69 12.84 -1.82
N PRO A 231 11.61 13.13 -1.08
CA PRO A 231 11.12 12.20 -0.07
C PRO A 231 10.67 10.91 -0.75
N THR A 232 11.32 9.79 -0.43
CA THR A 232 10.86 8.44 -0.75
C THR A 232 9.48 8.26 -0.13
N ILE A 233 8.45 8.09 -0.96
CA ILE A 233 7.12 7.71 -0.50
C ILE A 233 7.28 6.29 0.06
N ALA A 234 7.20 6.15 1.38
CA ALA A 234 7.25 4.86 2.05
C ALA A 234 6.12 3.97 1.49
N SER A 235 6.46 2.71 1.17
CA SER A 235 5.47 1.71 0.73
C SER A 235 4.29 1.67 1.70
N PRO A 236 3.04 1.55 1.23
CA PRO A 236 1.89 1.57 2.10
C PRO A 236 1.86 0.36 3.04
N GLY A 237 1.46 0.57 4.26
CA GLY A 237 1.21 -0.44 5.27
C GLY A 237 0.16 0.05 6.24
N TYR A 238 -0.38 -0.83 7.06
CA TYR A 238 -1.24 -0.49 8.19
C TYR A 238 -1.16 -1.54 9.27
N ARG A 239 -1.54 -1.12 10.48
CA ARG A 239 -1.69 -2.02 11.63
C ARG A 239 -3.11 -1.99 12.13
N LEU A 240 -3.69 -3.16 12.40
CA LEU A 240 -4.95 -3.29 13.13
C LEU A 240 -4.65 -3.43 14.60
N VAL A 241 -5.36 -2.66 15.42
CA VAL A 241 -5.18 -2.63 16.87
C VAL A 241 -6.46 -3.14 17.54
N THR A 242 -6.34 -4.10 18.45
CA THR A 242 -7.48 -4.63 19.19
C THR A 242 -7.63 -3.94 20.55
N ALA A 243 -8.83 -4.03 21.14
CA ALA A 243 -9.14 -3.43 22.45
C ALA A 243 -8.24 -3.92 23.60
N LYS A 244 -7.66 -5.12 23.49
CA LYS A 244 -6.67 -5.65 24.45
C LYS A 244 -5.23 -5.33 24.05
N GLY A 245 -5.01 -4.54 23.00
CA GLY A 245 -3.70 -4.10 22.54
C GLY A 245 -2.93 -5.11 21.71
N GLY A 246 -3.59 -6.14 21.19
CA GLY A 246 -3.04 -6.98 20.12
C GLY A 246 -2.88 -6.16 18.86
N VAL A 247 -1.77 -6.34 18.15
CA VAL A 247 -1.45 -5.64 16.90
C VAL A 247 -1.23 -6.65 15.80
N PHE A 248 -1.83 -6.40 14.63
CA PHE A 248 -1.63 -7.15 13.40
C PHE A 248 -1.09 -6.18 12.36
N ALA A 249 0.10 -6.45 11.82
CA ALA A 249 0.78 -5.60 10.86
C ALA A 249 0.64 -6.18 9.46
N TYR A 250 0.40 -5.31 8.47
CA TYR A 250 0.20 -5.66 7.08
C TYR A 250 0.95 -4.70 6.15
N GLY A 251 1.35 -5.21 4.98
CA GLY A 251 2.16 -4.47 4.02
C GLY A 251 3.59 -4.26 4.54
N SER A 252 4.15 -3.09 4.29
CA SER A 252 5.52 -2.76 4.74
C SER A 252 5.67 -2.54 6.24
N ASP A 253 4.58 -2.58 7.01
CA ASP A 253 4.61 -2.31 8.44
C ASP A 253 4.99 -3.56 9.24
N ALA A 254 6.11 -3.50 9.94
CA ALA A 254 6.54 -4.59 10.81
C ALA A 254 5.81 -4.56 12.17
N LEU A 255 5.51 -5.74 12.71
CA LEU A 255 5.08 -5.88 14.10
C LEU A 255 6.27 -5.61 15.03
N LYS A 256 6.17 -4.61 15.89
CA LYS A 256 7.21 -4.26 16.90
C LYS A 256 6.83 -4.69 18.32
N GLY A 257 5.64 -5.25 18.50
CA GLY A 257 5.13 -5.78 19.77
C GLY A 257 3.63 -5.56 19.94
N SER A 258 3.10 -6.08 21.05
CA SER A 258 1.70 -5.93 21.45
C SER A 258 1.62 -5.69 22.95
N VAL A 259 0.55 -5.07 23.43
CA VAL A 259 0.34 -4.89 24.86
C VAL A 259 0.06 -6.25 25.49
N VAL A 260 0.90 -6.67 26.45
CA VAL A 260 0.74 -7.95 27.14
C VAL A 260 -0.39 -7.86 28.17
N ARG A 261 -0.53 -6.70 28.83
CA ARG A 261 -1.51 -6.47 29.88
C ARG A 261 -1.88 -4.99 29.97
N THR A 262 -3.16 -4.69 30.01
CA THR A 262 -3.69 -3.35 30.28
C THR A 262 -4.89 -3.45 31.20
N ASN A 263 -5.05 -2.46 32.07
CA ASN A 263 -6.22 -2.33 32.94
C ASN A 263 -7.38 -1.62 32.23
N ASN A 264 -7.06 -0.81 31.23
CA ASN A 264 -8.01 -0.04 30.45
C ASN A 264 -7.93 -0.42 28.97
N PRO A 265 -9.04 -0.42 28.21
CA PRO A 265 -9.03 -0.79 26.81
C PRO A 265 -8.15 0.16 26.00
N ILE A 266 -7.40 -0.41 25.04
CA ILE A 266 -6.74 0.38 23.99
C ILE A 266 -7.84 0.90 23.05
N LEU A 267 -7.73 2.16 22.66
CA LEU A 267 -8.70 2.84 21.78
C LEU A 267 -8.11 3.28 20.45
N GLY A 268 -6.79 3.30 20.33
CA GLY A 268 -6.13 3.71 19.10
C GLY A 268 -4.62 3.79 19.25
N GLY A 269 -4.01 4.49 18.31
CA GLY A 269 -2.58 4.70 18.27
C GLY A 269 -2.16 5.46 17.03
N THR A 270 -0.85 5.58 16.84
CA THR A 270 -0.26 6.16 15.63
C THR A 270 1.17 5.65 15.48
N SER A 271 1.69 5.60 14.25
CA SER A 271 3.08 5.19 13.99
C SER A 271 4.05 6.35 14.06
N THR A 272 5.34 6.05 14.23
CA THR A 272 6.42 7.02 14.04
C THR A 272 6.51 7.46 12.57
N PRO A 273 7.18 8.58 12.25
CA PRO A 273 7.41 8.97 10.85
C PRO A 273 8.20 7.94 10.04
N THR A 274 9.09 7.20 10.70
CA THR A 274 9.89 6.13 10.11
C THR A 274 9.07 4.87 9.84
N ARG A 275 7.91 4.70 10.52
CA ARG A 275 7.10 3.49 10.59
C ARG A 275 7.76 2.30 11.31
N ASP A 276 8.98 2.50 11.85
CA ASP A 276 9.73 1.51 12.65
C ASP A 276 9.26 1.40 14.10
N GLY A 277 8.27 2.19 14.47
CA GLY A 277 7.64 2.14 15.78
C GLY A 277 6.22 2.69 15.76
N TYR A 278 5.54 2.52 16.89
CA TYR A 278 4.19 3.05 17.09
C TYR A 278 3.88 3.23 18.58
N TRP A 279 2.93 4.11 18.82
CA TRP A 279 2.32 4.34 20.12
C TRP A 279 0.91 3.75 20.10
N LEU A 280 0.51 3.09 21.22
CA LEU A 280 -0.87 2.75 21.49
C LEU A 280 -1.35 3.54 22.69
N VAL A 281 -2.61 3.96 22.69
CA VAL A 281 -3.22 4.71 23.77
C VAL A 281 -4.41 3.97 24.37
N ALA A 282 -4.41 3.86 25.70
CA ALA A 282 -5.54 3.35 26.48
C ALA A 282 -6.55 4.45 26.78
N SER A 283 -7.76 4.07 27.18
CA SER A 283 -8.86 5.01 27.48
C SER A 283 -8.59 5.99 28.62
N ASP A 284 -7.65 5.67 29.52
CA ASP A 284 -7.15 6.57 30.58
C ASP A 284 -6.00 7.47 30.10
N GLY A 285 -5.61 7.34 28.83
CA GLY A 285 -4.48 8.03 28.23
C GLY A 285 -3.12 7.45 28.61
N GLY A 286 -3.09 6.22 29.13
CA GLY A 286 -1.86 5.42 29.27
C GLY A 286 -1.26 5.14 27.89
N ILE A 287 0.04 5.36 27.75
CA ILE A 287 0.77 5.21 26.47
C ILE A 287 1.68 4.00 26.52
N PHE A 288 1.62 3.19 25.48
CA PHE A 288 2.50 2.05 25.23
C PHE A 288 3.34 2.33 23.98
N THR A 289 4.66 2.18 24.09
CA THR A 289 5.62 2.48 23.01
C THR A 289 6.24 1.20 22.48
N PHE A 290 6.39 1.11 21.15
CA PHE A 290 6.98 -0.04 20.46
C PHE A 290 7.94 0.43 19.38
N GLY A 291 9.01 -0.37 19.16
CA GLY A 291 10.03 -0.04 18.17
C GLY A 291 10.78 1.25 18.52
N ASP A 292 10.91 2.16 17.56
CA ASP A 292 11.61 3.44 17.72
C ASP A 292 10.73 4.57 18.31
N ALA A 293 9.52 4.26 18.80
CA ALA A 293 8.59 5.24 19.36
C ALA A 293 9.01 5.73 20.76
N PRO A 294 9.46 7.00 20.92
CA PRO A 294 9.86 7.52 22.23
C PRO A 294 8.64 7.91 23.07
N PHE A 295 8.77 7.80 24.39
CA PHE A 295 7.74 8.24 25.34
C PHE A 295 7.86 9.73 25.63
N TYR A 296 6.79 10.50 25.39
CA TYR A 296 6.74 11.95 25.63
C TYR A 296 5.88 12.34 26.83
N GLY A 297 5.12 11.40 27.39
CA GLY A 297 4.22 11.61 28.54
C GLY A 297 2.87 10.93 28.35
N SER A 298 2.07 10.90 29.40
CA SER A 298 0.74 10.28 29.40
C SER A 298 -0.19 10.94 30.44
N THR A 299 -1.49 10.67 30.32
CA THR A 299 -2.48 11.03 31.33
C THR A 299 -2.89 9.85 32.21
N GLY A 300 -2.26 8.67 32.06
CA GLY A 300 -2.63 7.45 32.76
C GLY A 300 -2.57 7.49 34.30
N ALA A 301 -1.90 8.50 34.87
CA ALA A 301 -1.91 8.78 36.31
C ALA A 301 -2.84 9.93 36.73
N VAL A 302 -3.56 10.53 35.77
CA VAL A 302 -4.45 11.69 35.98
C VAL A 302 -5.89 11.21 35.89
N HIS A 303 -6.75 11.67 36.81
CA HIS A 303 -8.18 11.44 36.69
C HIS A 303 -8.76 12.30 35.56
N LEU A 304 -9.26 11.65 34.50
CA LEU A 304 -9.90 12.31 33.38
C LEU A 304 -11.41 12.36 33.58
N ASN A 305 -12.05 13.47 33.21
CA ASN A 305 -13.51 13.59 33.20
C ASN A 305 -14.16 12.70 32.14
N GLN A 306 -13.48 12.53 31.01
CA GLN A 306 -13.91 11.67 29.91
C GLN A 306 -12.72 10.88 29.37
N PRO A 307 -12.96 9.66 28.82
CA PRO A 307 -11.91 8.83 28.29
C PRO A 307 -11.24 9.48 27.06
N VAL A 308 -9.96 9.17 26.87
CA VAL A 308 -9.23 9.46 25.61
C VAL A 308 -9.86 8.63 24.49
N VAL A 309 -10.01 9.22 23.31
CA VAL A 309 -10.61 8.59 22.11
C VAL A 309 -9.73 8.67 20.86
N GLY A 310 -8.61 9.38 20.90
CA GLY A 310 -7.72 9.52 19.77
C GLY A 310 -6.33 10.02 20.15
N MET A 311 -5.36 9.72 19.27
CA MET A 311 -3.95 10.06 19.46
C MET A 311 -3.26 10.27 18.10
N PRO A 312 -3.33 11.46 17.47
CA PRO A 312 -2.45 11.79 16.37
C PRO A 312 -1.07 12.24 16.86
N ARG A 313 -0.04 11.96 16.07
CA ARG A 313 1.32 12.48 16.29
C ARG A 313 1.52 13.84 15.61
N THR A 314 2.56 14.55 16.04
CA THR A 314 3.09 15.68 15.27
C THR A 314 3.77 15.19 13.98
N PRO A 315 3.84 16.01 12.92
CA PRO A 315 4.56 15.64 11.70
C PRO A 315 6.04 15.29 11.94
N SER A 316 6.67 15.95 12.91
CA SER A 316 8.06 15.69 13.31
C SER A 316 8.26 14.33 14.00
N GLY A 317 7.18 13.73 14.53
CA GLY A 317 7.23 12.54 15.37
C GLY A 317 7.84 12.77 16.77
N LYS A 318 8.06 14.04 17.17
CA LYS A 318 8.63 14.39 18.48
C LYS A 318 7.57 14.76 19.52
N GLY A 319 6.31 14.44 19.23
CA GLY A 319 5.19 14.68 20.13
C GLY A 319 3.89 14.08 19.60
N TYR A 320 2.88 14.15 20.44
CA TYR A 320 1.52 13.71 20.11
C TYR A 320 0.48 14.46 20.95
N TRP A 321 -0.74 14.50 20.46
CA TRP A 321 -1.90 14.95 21.19
C TRP A 321 -2.72 13.76 21.67
N LEU A 322 -3.35 13.87 22.84
CA LEU A 322 -4.44 13.00 23.23
C LEU A 322 -5.72 13.85 23.23
N VAL A 323 -6.78 13.31 22.64
CA VAL A 323 -8.10 13.94 22.66
C VAL A 323 -9.05 13.13 23.51
N ALA A 324 -9.72 13.75 24.47
CA ALA A 324 -10.76 13.14 25.26
C ALA A 324 -12.14 13.24 24.60
N ARG A 325 -13.09 12.45 25.04
CA ARG A 325 -14.44 12.34 24.48
C ARG A 325 -15.26 13.66 24.59
N ASP A 326 -14.92 14.54 25.52
CA ASP A 326 -15.44 15.91 25.64
C ASP A 326 -14.69 16.93 24.79
N GLY A 327 -13.65 16.47 24.07
CA GLY A 327 -12.75 17.27 23.25
C GLY A 327 -11.68 18.02 24.05
N GLY A 328 -11.44 17.62 25.30
CA GLY A 328 -10.25 18.02 26.06
C GLY A 328 -8.99 17.55 25.35
N ILE A 329 -7.98 18.42 25.24
CA ILE A 329 -6.72 18.15 24.54
C ILE A 329 -5.57 18.14 25.54
N PHE A 330 -4.72 17.12 25.44
CA PHE A 330 -3.46 16.99 26.19
C PHE A 330 -2.30 16.92 25.19
N SER A 331 -1.33 17.78 25.34
CA SER A 331 -0.18 17.92 24.41
C SER A 331 1.09 17.40 25.06
N PHE A 332 1.84 16.57 24.35
CA PHE A 332 3.09 15.98 24.82
C PHE A 332 4.21 16.14 23.78
N GLY A 333 5.45 16.30 24.26
CA GLY A 333 6.59 16.54 23.39
C GLY A 333 6.49 17.94 22.73
N ASP A 334 6.67 18.01 21.42
CA ASP A 334 6.57 19.24 20.63
C ASP A 334 5.15 19.58 20.15
N ALA A 335 4.15 18.81 20.57
CA ALA A 335 2.75 19.06 20.24
C ALA A 335 2.21 20.35 20.89
N ARG A 336 1.82 21.33 20.06
CA ARG A 336 1.29 22.61 20.55
C ARG A 336 -0.20 22.53 20.79
N PHE A 337 -0.69 23.24 21.82
CA PHE A 337 -2.11 23.41 22.07
C PHE A 337 -2.67 24.56 21.22
N PHE A 338 -3.71 24.30 20.44
CA PHE A 338 -4.37 25.28 19.58
C PHE A 338 -5.82 25.59 20.02
N GLY A 339 -6.35 24.83 20.98
CA GLY A 339 -7.70 25.00 21.52
C GLY A 339 -8.36 23.65 21.78
N SER A 340 -9.53 23.68 22.42
CA SER A 340 -10.30 22.48 22.78
C SER A 340 -11.79 22.79 22.88
N THR A 341 -12.62 21.74 22.85
CA THR A 341 -14.06 21.83 23.13
C THR A 341 -14.41 21.42 24.56
N GLY A 342 -13.42 21.08 25.40
CA GLY A 342 -13.64 20.56 26.75
C GLY A 342 -14.38 21.49 27.72
N ALA A 343 -14.53 22.79 27.39
CA ALA A 343 -15.28 23.76 28.18
C ALA A 343 -16.67 24.07 27.62
N ILE A 344 -17.06 23.46 26.49
CA ILE A 344 -18.37 23.71 25.85
C ILE A 344 -19.25 22.46 25.89
N HIS A 345 -20.56 22.67 25.91
CA HIS A 345 -21.49 21.53 25.80
C HIS A 345 -21.57 21.09 24.35
N LEU A 346 -21.24 19.80 24.12
CA LEU A 346 -21.32 19.16 22.80
C LEU A 346 -22.66 18.42 22.65
N ASN A 347 -23.30 18.53 21.50
CA ASN A 347 -24.51 17.77 21.19
C ASN A 347 -24.19 16.27 21.07
N GLN A 348 -23.01 15.94 20.52
CA GLN A 348 -22.51 14.57 20.37
C GLN A 348 -21.03 14.50 20.80
N PRO A 349 -20.59 13.35 21.33
CA PRO A 349 -19.22 13.21 21.81
C PRO A 349 -18.21 13.25 20.68
N ILE A 350 -17.00 13.74 20.96
CA ILE A 350 -15.83 13.61 20.10
C ILE A 350 -15.44 12.14 20.02
N ILE A 351 -15.13 11.68 18.81
CA ILE A 351 -14.71 10.28 18.53
C ILE A 351 -13.26 10.20 18.02
N GLY A 352 -12.64 11.31 17.68
CA GLY A 352 -11.27 11.34 17.19
C GLY A 352 -10.80 12.72 16.76
N MET A 353 -9.58 12.79 16.32
CA MET A 353 -8.97 13.99 15.76
C MET A 353 -7.98 13.64 14.64
N SER A 354 -7.76 14.62 13.75
CA SER A 354 -6.71 14.58 12.72
C SER A 354 -5.88 15.85 12.79
N ALA A 355 -4.55 15.73 12.78
CA ALA A 355 -3.64 16.87 12.72
C ALA A 355 -3.54 17.40 11.27
N THR A 356 -3.27 18.71 11.12
CA THR A 356 -2.89 19.25 9.81
C THR A 356 -1.50 18.77 9.40
N PRO A 357 -1.20 18.66 8.09
CA PRO A 357 0.13 18.27 7.61
C PRO A 357 1.25 19.21 8.08
N SER A 358 0.94 20.47 8.36
CA SER A 358 1.86 21.46 8.92
C SER A 358 2.20 21.22 10.40
N GLY A 359 1.29 20.53 11.14
CA GLY A 359 1.35 20.38 12.59
C GLY A 359 0.98 21.64 13.37
N ASN A 360 0.44 22.68 12.71
CA ASN A 360 0.03 23.94 13.34
C ASN A 360 -1.48 24.03 13.60
N GLY A 361 -2.19 22.92 13.47
CA GLY A 361 -3.61 22.81 13.76
C GLY A 361 -4.12 21.38 13.77
N TYR A 362 -5.40 21.24 14.09
CA TYR A 362 -6.10 19.96 14.07
C TYR A 362 -7.61 20.13 13.97
N TRP A 363 -8.27 19.08 13.47
CA TRP A 363 -9.71 18.93 13.50
C TRP A 363 -10.10 17.93 14.58
N LEU A 364 -11.17 18.25 15.35
CA LEU A 364 -11.88 17.28 16.17
C LEU A 364 -13.17 16.89 15.43
N VAL A 365 -13.52 15.63 15.48
CA VAL A 365 -14.74 15.10 14.85
C VAL A 365 -15.65 14.49 15.91
N ALA A 366 -16.93 14.90 15.91
CA ALA A 366 -17.96 14.32 16.75
C ALA A 366 -18.69 13.14 16.06
N SER A 367 -19.42 12.32 16.82
CA SER A 367 -20.10 11.12 16.29
C SER A 367 -21.22 11.42 15.30
N ASP A 368 -21.75 12.64 15.27
CA ASP A 368 -22.69 13.16 14.25
C ASP A 368 -21.96 13.77 13.04
N GLY A 369 -20.61 13.75 13.06
CA GLY A 369 -19.74 14.34 12.05
C GLY A 369 -19.63 15.87 12.16
N GLY A 370 -20.00 16.44 13.30
CA GLY A 370 -19.65 17.83 13.65
C GLY A 370 -18.12 17.99 13.69
N ILE A 371 -17.62 19.05 13.07
CA ILE A 371 -16.19 19.35 12.96
C ILE A 371 -15.85 20.61 13.75
N PHE A 372 -14.79 20.53 14.54
CA PHE A 372 -14.22 21.67 15.27
C PHE A 372 -12.77 21.86 14.81
N SER A 373 -12.47 23.04 14.30
CA SER A 373 -11.18 23.40 13.71
C SER A 373 -10.38 24.28 14.66
N PHE A 374 -9.09 23.96 14.83
CA PHE A 374 -8.17 24.71 15.70
C PHE A 374 -6.83 24.94 14.98
N GLY A 375 -6.19 26.09 15.29
CA GLY A 375 -4.96 26.49 14.64
C GLY A 375 -5.17 26.82 13.16
N ASP A 376 -4.34 26.27 12.29
CA ASP A 376 -4.45 26.45 10.82
C ASP A 376 -5.40 25.46 10.13
N ALA A 377 -6.10 24.62 10.89
CA ALA A 377 -7.08 23.68 10.34
C ALA A 377 -8.32 24.42 9.79
N ALA A 378 -8.48 24.44 8.47
CA ALA A 378 -9.63 25.07 7.82
C ALA A 378 -10.91 24.23 8.02
N PHE A 379 -12.05 24.88 8.30
CA PHE A 379 -13.35 24.21 8.25
C PHE A 379 -13.79 24.07 6.80
N LEU A 380 -13.97 22.83 6.36
CA LEU A 380 -14.28 22.48 4.97
C LEU A 380 -15.70 21.90 4.80
N GLY A 381 -16.43 21.76 5.92
CA GLY A 381 -17.78 21.22 5.97
C GLY A 381 -17.97 20.15 7.04
N SER A 382 -19.20 19.75 7.29
CA SER A 382 -19.54 18.74 8.31
C SER A 382 -20.87 18.05 7.98
N THR A 383 -21.11 16.91 8.63
CA THR A 383 -22.42 16.24 8.60
C THR A 383 -23.27 16.55 9.83
N GLY A 384 -22.80 17.38 10.76
CA GLY A 384 -23.47 17.66 12.03
C GLY A 384 -24.86 18.30 11.93
N ALA A 385 -25.25 18.81 10.76
CA ALA A 385 -26.58 19.36 10.49
C ALA A 385 -27.51 18.39 9.76
N ILE A 386 -27.06 17.19 9.40
CA ILE A 386 -27.87 16.19 8.68
C ILE A 386 -28.08 14.95 9.54
N HIS A 387 -29.22 14.27 9.31
CA HIS A 387 -29.49 13.01 9.99
C HIS A 387 -28.67 11.89 9.36
N LEU A 388 -27.80 11.26 10.13
CA LEU A 388 -26.99 10.11 9.71
C LEU A 388 -27.72 8.80 10.08
N ASN A 389 -27.71 7.82 9.17
CA ASN A 389 -28.22 6.47 9.47
C ASN A 389 -27.35 5.75 10.51
N LYS A 390 -26.05 6.05 10.51
CA LYS A 390 -25.05 5.47 11.43
C LYS A 390 -24.05 6.53 11.86
N PRO A 391 -23.54 6.45 13.11
CA PRO A 391 -22.59 7.43 13.60
C PRO A 391 -21.26 7.39 12.86
N ILE A 392 -20.59 8.53 12.80
CA ILE A 392 -19.20 8.63 12.34
C ILE A 392 -18.30 7.92 13.37
N VAL A 393 -17.31 7.19 12.86
CA VAL A 393 -16.36 6.38 13.65
C VAL A 393 -14.91 6.61 13.25
N GLY A 394 -14.65 7.38 12.19
CA GLY A 394 -13.30 7.66 11.72
C GLY A 394 -13.21 8.94 10.89
N MET A 395 -12.02 9.52 10.90
CA MET A 395 -11.65 10.68 10.11
C MET A 395 -10.22 10.50 9.59
N SER A 396 -9.97 10.92 8.35
CA SER A 396 -8.63 11.04 7.78
C SER A 396 -8.54 12.33 6.98
N SER A 397 -7.48 13.13 7.20
CA SER A 397 -7.21 14.32 6.38
C SER A 397 -6.52 13.93 5.06
N THR A 398 -6.70 14.76 4.03
CA THR A 398 -5.91 14.63 2.79
C THR A 398 -4.46 15.04 3.04
N PRO A 399 -3.49 14.53 2.23
CA PRO A 399 -2.08 14.92 2.35
C PRO A 399 -1.83 16.42 2.15
N THR A 400 -2.72 17.10 1.41
CA THR A 400 -2.65 18.55 1.19
C THR A 400 -3.10 19.35 2.40
N GLY A 401 -3.91 18.75 3.31
CA GLY A 401 -4.58 19.45 4.39
C GLY A 401 -5.78 20.29 3.95
N ASN A 402 -6.18 20.23 2.67
CA ASN A 402 -7.31 20.98 2.11
C ASN A 402 -8.58 20.15 1.99
N GLY A 403 -8.61 18.95 2.59
CA GLY A 403 -9.75 18.06 2.62
C GLY A 403 -9.68 17.03 3.74
N TYR A 404 -10.80 16.36 3.96
CA TYR A 404 -10.90 15.20 4.84
C TYR A 404 -12.08 14.31 4.49
N TRP A 405 -11.94 13.05 4.87
CA TRP A 405 -12.99 12.04 4.82
C TRP A 405 -13.53 11.77 6.21
N LEU A 406 -14.84 11.53 6.30
CA LEU A 406 -15.49 10.97 7.48
C LEU A 406 -16.08 9.61 7.10
N ALA A 407 -15.87 8.59 7.94
CA ALA A 407 -16.42 7.26 7.78
C ALA A 407 -17.46 6.96 8.85
N ALA A 408 -18.65 6.53 8.43
CA ALA A 408 -19.70 6.06 9.32
C ALA A 408 -19.50 4.56 9.66
N SER A 409 -20.16 4.07 10.71
CA SER A 409 -19.99 2.68 11.17
C SER A 409 -20.57 1.60 10.23
N ASP A 410 -21.38 1.99 9.25
CA ASP A 410 -21.81 1.15 8.12
C ASP A 410 -20.85 1.27 6.91
N GLY A 411 -19.79 2.09 7.04
CA GLY A 411 -18.81 2.40 6.01
C GLY A 411 -19.31 3.40 4.96
N GLY A 412 -20.36 4.16 5.26
CA GLY A 412 -20.73 5.35 4.51
C GLY A 412 -19.61 6.38 4.59
N ILE A 413 -19.25 7.00 3.45
CA ILE A 413 -18.17 7.98 3.35
C ILE A 413 -18.72 9.35 3.00
N PHE A 414 -18.23 10.38 3.71
CA PHE A 414 -18.48 11.78 3.44
C PHE A 414 -17.17 12.48 3.14
N THR A 415 -17.14 13.27 2.07
CA THR A 415 -15.93 13.94 1.57
C THR A 415 -16.10 15.46 1.68
N PHE A 416 -15.04 16.14 2.11
CA PHE A 416 -15.02 17.59 2.25
C PHE A 416 -13.71 18.17 1.70
N GLY A 417 -13.79 19.38 1.14
CA GLY A 417 -12.64 20.02 0.50
C GLY A 417 -12.18 19.27 -0.75
N ASP A 418 -10.89 19.00 -0.84
CA ASP A 418 -10.26 18.28 -1.96
C ASP A 418 -10.28 16.74 -1.81
N ALA A 419 -10.97 16.21 -0.79
CA ALA A 419 -11.08 14.79 -0.56
C ALA A 419 -11.93 14.10 -1.63
N GLY A 420 -11.32 13.24 -2.45
CA GLY A 420 -12.00 12.47 -3.50
C GLY A 420 -12.88 11.36 -2.93
N TYR A 421 -14.03 11.07 -3.58
CA TYR A 421 -14.84 9.90 -3.25
C TYR A 421 -14.40 8.70 -4.07
N PHE A 422 -14.01 7.61 -3.41
CA PHE A 422 -13.49 6.39 -4.04
C PHE A 422 -14.42 5.17 -3.88
N GLY A 423 -15.52 5.32 -3.14
CA GLY A 423 -16.48 4.26 -2.86
C GLY A 423 -16.83 4.12 -1.38
N SER A 424 -17.77 3.25 -1.05
CA SER A 424 -18.20 3.00 0.33
C SER A 424 -18.84 1.63 0.49
N THR A 425 -18.93 1.16 1.75
CA THR A 425 -19.72 -0.04 2.10
C THR A 425 -21.11 0.31 2.61
N GLY A 426 -21.51 1.59 2.63
CA GLY A 426 -22.79 2.05 3.18
C GLY A 426 -24.05 1.47 2.51
N GLY A 427 -23.92 0.88 1.30
CA GLY A 427 -25.01 0.20 0.58
C GLY A 427 -25.05 -1.31 0.76
N ILE A 428 -24.15 -1.91 1.52
CA ILE A 428 -24.08 -3.35 1.75
C ILE A 428 -24.21 -3.69 3.24
N ARG A 429 -24.72 -4.89 3.53
CA ARG A 429 -24.80 -5.36 4.91
C ARG A 429 -23.44 -5.90 5.36
N LEU A 430 -22.83 -5.25 6.32
CA LEU A 430 -21.59 -5.72 6.96
C LEU A 430 -21.90 -6.74 8.08
N ASN A 431 -21.03 -7.73 8.26
CA ASN A 431 -21.11 -8.67 9.37
C ASN A 431 -20.79 -7.98 10.70
N ARG A 432 -19.86 -7.03 10.67
CA ARG A 432 -19.43 -6.21 11.81
C ARG A 432 -19.26 -4.76 11.39
N PRO A 433 -19.46 -3.80 12.31
CA PRO A 433 -19.35 -2.38 11.98
C PRO A 433 -17.91 -1.98 11.65
N VAL A 434 -17.77 -0.98 10.79
CA VAL A 434 -16.53 -0.23 10.61
C VAL A 434 -16.20 0.49 11.91
N VAL A 435 -14.91 0.52 12.29
CA VAL A 435 -14.39 1.13 13.52
C VAL A 435 -13.31 2.18 13.27
N GLY A 436 -12.88 2.36 12.02
CA GLY A 436 -11.90 3.37 11.66
C GLY A 436 -11.60 3.39 10.17
N MET A 437 -10.93 4.44 9.76
CA MET A 437 -10.43 4.64 8.40
C MET A 437 -8.99 5.14 8.42
N LEU A 438 -8.28 4.89 7.33
CA LEU A 438 -6.93 5.37 7.08
C LEU A 438 -6.78 5.67 5.60
N SER A 439 -6.11 6.77 5.24
CA SER A 439 -5.73 7.06 3.86
C SER A 439 -4.23 6.83 3.67
N PRO A 440 -3.79 6.27 2.53
CA PRO A 440 -2.39 6.22 2.17
C PRO A 440 -1.81 7.64 1.99
N ALA A 441 -0.49 7.77 2.09
CA ALA A 441 0.19 9.05 1.94
C ALA A 441 -0.04 9.72 0.57
N SER A 442 -0.43 8.95 -0.45
CA SER A 442 -0.81 9.47 -1.77
C SER A 442 -2.16 10.19 -1.79
N GLY A 443 -3.04 9.93 -0.81
CA GLY A 443 -4.38 10.51 -0.76
C GLY A 443 -5.34 10.05 -1.86
N ASN A 444 -4.98 9.04 -2.65
CA ASN A 444 -5.76 8.55 -3.80
C ASN A 444 -6.74 7.42 -3.46
N GLY A 445 -6.98 7.15 -2.16
CA GLY A 445 -7.86 6.10 -1.68
C GLY A 445 -7.92 6.05 -0.16
N TYR A 446 -8.58 5.01 0.37
CA TYR A 446 -8.66 4.76 1.81
C TYR A 446 -8.97 3.30 2.13
N TRP A 447 -8.59 2.91 3.33
CA TRP A 447 -8.97 1.65 3.98
C TRP A 447 -10.06 1.92 5.01
N LEU A 448 -11.04 1.02 5.11
CA LEU A 448 -11.97 0.93 6.23
C LEU A 448 -11.71 -0.37 6.96
N ALA A 449 -11.57 -0.30 8.28
CA ALA A 449 -11.39 -1.47 9.13
C ALA A 449 -12.68 -1.78 9.89
N SER A 450 -13.12 -3.04 9.88
CA SER A 450 -14.24 -3.50 10.70
C SER A 450 -13.79 -4.15 12.01
N SER A 451 -14.68 -4.24 12.99
CA SER A 451 -14.34 -4.70 14.34
C SER A 451 -13.96 -6.18 14.42
N ASP A 452 -14.23 -6.98 13.40
CA ASP A 452 -13.75 -8.35 13.23
C ASP A 452 -12.39 -8.45 12.52
N GLY A 453 -11.78 -7.30 12.16
CA GLY A 453 -10.51 -7.23 11.47
C GLY A 453 -10.61 -7.31 9.96
N GLY A 454 -11.82 -7.29 9.39
CA GLY A 454 -12.03 -7.15 7.94
C GLY A 454 -11.54 -5.79 7.45
N ILE A 455 -10.95 -5.76 6.27
CA ILE A 455 -10.48 -4.55 5.58
C ILE A 455 -11.22 -4.39 4.26
N PHE A 456 -11.70 -3.17 4.01
CA PHE A 456 -12.28 -2.75 2.75
C PHE A 456 -11.39 -1.67 2.14
N THR A 457 -11.06 -1.81 0.86
CA THR A 457 -10.15 -0.93 0.14
C THR A 457 -10.88 -0.16 -0.93
N PHE A 458 -10.55 1.12 -1.10
CA PHE A 458 -11.17 1.98 -2.09
C PHE A 458 -10.15 2.89 -2.77
N GLY A 459 -10.35 3.12 -4.08
CA GLY A 459 -9.42 3.90 -4.89
C GLY A 459 -8.07 3.20 -5.03
N GLY A 460 -6.99 3.96 -4.91
CA GLY A 460 -5.62 3.45 -4.98
C GLY A 460 -5.08 2.89 -3.65
N ALA A 461 -5.94 2.61 -2.65
CA ALA A 461 -5.52 1.96 -1.41
C ALA A 461 -5.43 0.44 -1.61
N PRO A 462 -4.23 -0.18 -1.61
CA PRO A 462 -4.08 -1.61 -1.87
C PRO A 462 -4.60 -2.46 -0.71
N PHE A 463 -5.07 -3.68 -1.00
CA PHE A 463 -5.36 -4.66 0.03
C PHE A 463 -4.05 -5.33 0.47
N LEU A 464 -3.67 -5.17 1.73
CA LEU A 464 -2.41 -5.65 2.29
C LEU A 464 -2.61 -6.85 3.24
N GLY A 465 -3.85 -7.25 3.44
CA GLY A 465 -4.24 -8.33 4.33
C GLY A 465 -5.33 -7.93 5.32
N SER A 466 -5.88 -8.89 6.05
CA SER A 466 -6.93 -8.66 7.05
C SER A 466 -6.88 -9.70 8.18
N ALA A 467 -7.45 -9.34 9.32
CA ALA A 467 -7.65 -10.27 10.42
C ALA A 467 -9.07 -10.87 10.45
N GLY A 468 -9.87 -10.67 9.40
CA GLY A 468 -11.28 -11.12 9.35
C GLY A 468 -11.50 -12.62 9.48
N ASN A 469 -10.48 -13.43 9.18
CA ASN A 469 -10.50 -14.88 9.35
C ASN A 469 -9.75 -15.37 10.60
N VAL A 470 -9.26 -14.44 11.44
CA VAL A 470 -8.52 -14.76 12.65
C VAL A 470 -9.47 -14.75 13.85
N ALA A 471 -9.35 -15.74 14.73
CA ALA A 471 -10.07 -15.72 16.02
C ALA A 471 -9.43 -14.66 16.92
N LEU A 472 -9.99 -13.45 16.91
CA LEU A 472 -9.50 -12.33 17.71
C LEU A 472 -9.83 -12.51 19.21
N ALA A 473 -8.86 -12.28 20.08
CA ALA A 473 -9.06 -12.30 21.54
C ALA A 473 -9.90 -11.09 22.05
N SER A 474 -10.02 -10.05 21.22
CA SER A 474 -10.89 -8.88 21.42
C SER A 474 -11.10 -8.16 20.07
N PRO A 475 -12.16 -7.36 19.91
CA PRO A 475 -12.44 -6.69 18.65
C PRO A 475 -11.33 -5.72 18.26
N VAL A 476 -11.15 -5.52 16.96
CA VAL A 476 -10.38 -4.40 16.42
C VAL A 476 -11.09 -3.10 16.76
N VAL A 477 -10.32 -2.09 17.14
CA VAL A 477 -10.80 -0.75 17.55
C VAL A 477 -10.20 0.38 16.73
N ALA A 478 -9.08 0.12 16.06
CA ALA A 478 -8.44 1.12 15.21
C ALA A 478 -7.63 0.47 14.07
N VAL A 479 -7.48 1.22 12.99
CA VAL A 479 -6.44 1.04 11.97
C VAL A 479 -5.48 2.22 12.05
N ILE A 480 -4.18 1.95 12.11
CA ILE A 480 -3.13 2.97 12.25
C ILE A 480 -2.08 2.80 11.14
N PRO A 481 -1.37 3.88 10.76
CA PRO A 481 -0.31 3.82 9.76
C PRO A 481 0.79 2.84 10.10
#